data_7363a4a56e8f49b52fc97c3526c9cb26
#
_entry.id   7363a4a56e8f49b52fc97c3526c9cb26
#
_cell.length_a   1.000
_cell.length_b   1.000
_cell.length_c   1.000
_cell.angle_alpha   90.00
_cell.angle_beta   90.00
_cell.angle_gamma   90.00
#
_symmetry.space_group_name_H-M   'P 1'
#
loop_
_entity.id
_entity.type
_entity.pdbx_description
1 polymer ?
#
loop_
_entity_poly.entity_id
_entity_poly.type
_entity_poly.pdbx_seq_one_letter_code
_entity_poly.pdbx_strand_id
1 'polypeptide(L)'
;MLGSFCQRYPEIAIELEIANREKIVARLRDNEDDLYVMSHPPVDMDLVIRPFLSNEYVVVAPVAHRTVGRRLTLRELADESFLLREVGSGSRHIIDEHMLASGVHLKVRLSLASNEAIRELVSSGMGLAVLSRHALGEHPERDGLAILDVEGFPLKQPWSVVHLRNKVLSLPAQAFLDELLNSEPATSGPLPE
;
A
#
# COMPACT_ATOMS: atom_id res chain seq x y z
N MET A 1 13.45 -8.14 -5.90
CA MET A 1 12.68 -9.02 -6.79
C MET A 1 12.87 -8.66 -8.26
N LEU A 2 12.33 -7.55 -8.80
CA LEU A 2 12.48 -7.22 -10.24
C LEU A 2 13.96 -7.16 -10.70
N GLY A 3 14.82 -6.50 -9.94
CA GLY A 3 16.26 -6.41 -10.26
C GLY A 3 16.97 -7.77 -10.34
N SER A 4 16.66 -8.71 -9.43
CA SER A 4 17.22 -10.07 -9.47
C SER A 4 16.71 -10.86 -10.67
N PHE A 5 15.45 -10.68 -11.05
CA PHE A 5 14.89 -11.28 -12.24
C PHE A 5 15.59 -10.79 -13.51
N CYS A 6 15.75 -9.47 -13.66
CA CYS A 6 16.48 -8.89 -14.82
C CYS A 6 17.95 -9.38 -14.91
N GLN A 7 18.61 -9.58 -13.77
CA GLN A 7 19.98 -10.14 -13.75
C GLN A 7 20.03 -11.60 -14.19
N ARG A 8 19.00 -12.37 -13.83
CA ARG A 8 18.91 -13.81 -14.17
C ARG A 8 18.51 -14.04 -15.64
N TYR A 9 17.70 -13.15 -16.18
CA TYR A 9 17.13 -13.24 -17.53
C TYR A 9 17.37 -11.94 -18.31
N PRO A 10 18.63 -11.63 -18.67
CA PRO A 10 18.99 -10.35 -19.28
C PRO A 10 18.42 -10.16 -20.70
N GLU A 11 18.01 -11.22 -21.37
CA GLU A 11 17.36 -11.18 -22.68
C GLU A 11 15.87 -10.87 -22.63
N ILE A 12 15.23 -10.88 -21.45
CA ILE A 12 13.82 -10.54 -21.32
C ILE A 12 13.66 -9.03 -21.18
N ALA A 13 13.00 -8.40 -22.15
CA ALA A 13 12.60 -7.01 -22.04
C ALA A 13 11.39 -6.88 -21.10
N ILE A 14 11.50 -6.01 -20.10
CA ILE A 14 10.42 -5.73 -19.16
C ILE A 14 9.99 -4.28 -19.31
N GLU A 15 8.70 -4.07 -19.50
CA GLU A 15 8.05 -2.78 -19.42
C GLU A 15 7.34 -2.67 -18.07
N LEU A 16 7.61 -1.60 -17.32
CA LEU A 16 7.01 -1.35 -16.01
C LEU A 16 6.22 -0.04 -16.04
N GLU A 17 4.90 -0.16 -15.94
CA GLU A 17 4.01 0.99 -15.75
C GLU A 17 3.67 1.16 -14.27
N ILE A 18 3.86 2.37 -13.74
CA ILE A 18 3.50 2.73 -12.37
C ILE A 18 2.40 3.80 -12.41
N ALA A 19 1.24 3.44 -11.91
CA ALA A 19 0.08 4.33 -11.90
C ALA A 19 -0.76 4.11 -10.63
N ASN A 20 -1.76 4.95 -10.40
CA ASN A 20 -2.72 4.71 -9.33
C ASN A 20 -3.66 3.53 -9.67
N ARG A 21 -4.38 3.03 -8.65
CA ARG A 21 -5.25 1.85 -8.79
C ARG A 21 -6.28 2.01 -9.92
N GLU A 22 -6.89 3.17 -10.06
CA GLU A 22 -7.91 3.43 -11.08
C GLU A 22 -7.37 3.19 -12.49
N LYS A 23 -6.19 3.74 -12.80
CA LYS A 23 -5.52 3.54 -14.08
C LYS A 23 -5.09 2.09 -14.29
N ILE A 24 -4.54 1.46 -13.26
CA ILE A 24 -4.13 0.04 -13.32
C ILE A 24 -5.35 -0.88 -13.55
N VAL A 25 -6.49 -0.60 -12.92
CA VAL A 25 -7.72 -1.36 -13.15
C VAL A 25 -8.27 -1.16 -14.56
N ALA A 26 -8.16 0.04 -15.13
CA ALA A 26 -8.51 0.29 -16.53
C ALA A 26 -7.64 -0.56 -17.47
N ARG A 27 -6.31 -0.54 -17.32
CA ARG A 27 -5.37 -1.37 -18.08
C ARG A 27 -5.67 -2.86 -17.93
N LEU A 28 -6.02 -3.32 -16.71
CA LEU A 28 -6.40 -4.70 -16.45
C LEU A 28 -7.67 -5.10 -17.22
N ARG A 29 -8.68 -4.23 -17.29
CA ARG A 29 -9.90 -4.46 -18.08
C ARG A 29 -9.61 -4.57 -19.56
N ASP A 30 -8.70 -3.74 -20.06
CA ASP A 30 -8.29 -3.71 -21.47
C ASP A 30 -7.22 -4.77 -21.78
N ASN A 31 -6.77 -5.55 -20.76
CA ASN A 31 -5.75 -6.60 -20.88
C ASN A 31 -4.45 -6.13 -21.52
N GLU A 32 -3.99 -4.93 -21.17
CA GLU A 32 -2.82 -4.29 -21.79
C GLU A 32 -1.49 -4.90 -21.31
N ASP A 33 -1.42 -5.39 -20.06
CA ASP A 33 -0.19 -5.91 -19.46
C ASP A 33 -0.32 -7.41 -19.15
N ASP A 34 0.81 -8.11 -19.01
CA ASP A 34 0.81 -9.54 -18.66
C ASP A 34 0.42 -9.78 -17.21
N LEU A 35 0.94 -8.97 -16.28
CA LEU A 35 0.75 -9.10 -14.84
C LEU A 35 0.51 -7.72 -14.21
N TYR A 36 -0.32 -7.70 -13.18
CA TYR A 36 -0.62 -6.50 -12.41
C TYR A 36 -0.32 -6.73 -10.95
N VAL A 37 0.27 -5.74 -10.27
CA VAL A 37 0.55 -5.79 -8.84
C VAL A 37 -0.30 -4.76 -8.11
N MET A 38 -1.15 -5.22 -7.20
CA MET A 38 -2.04 -4.34 -6.43
C MET A 38 -2.43 -4.94 -5.08
N SER A 39 -2.80 -4.09 -4.13
CA SER A 39 -3.23 -4.52 -2.79
C SER A 39 -4.75 -4.74 -2.66
N HIS A 40 -5.55 -4.24 -3.61
CA HIS A 40 -7.02 -4.35 -3.58
C HIS A 40 -7.54 -4.62 -5.00
N PRO A 41 -7.52 -5.89 -5.47
CA PRO A 41 -8.06 -6.25 -6.78
C PRO A 41 -9.55 -5.98 -6.89
N PRO A 42 -10.08 -5.62 -8.09
CA PRO A 42 -11.51 -5.45 -8.30
C PRO A 42 -12.25 -6.78 -8.14
N VAL A 43 -13.45 -6.73 -7.55
CA VAL A 43 -14.27 -7.92 -7.28
C VAL A 43 -15.27 -8.24 -8.42
N ASP A 44 -15.43 -7.32 -9.35
CA ASP A 44 -16.35 -7.40 -10.49
C ASP A 44 -15.72 -8.03 -11.75
N MET A 45 -14.55 -8.63 -11.62
CA MET A 45 -13.80 -9.23 -12.73
C MET A 45 -13.39 -10.67 -12.41
N ASP A 46 -13.33 -11.52 -13.43
CA ASP A 46 -12.83 -12.89 -13.28
C ASP A 46 -11.30 -12.91 -13.35
N LEU A 47 -10.69 -12.93 -12.17
CA LEU A 47 -9.25 -12.78 -11.98
C LEU A 47 -8.61 -14.01 -11.34
N VAL A 48 -7.35 -14.24 -11.67
CA VAL A 48 -6.43 -15.00 -10.86
C VAL A 48 -5.71 -14.01 -9.94
N ILE A 49 -5.83 -14.20 -8.63
CA ILE A 49 -5.25 -13.35 -7.59
C ILE A 49 -4.31 -14.19 -6.76
N ARG A 50 -3.04 -13.81 -6.69
CA ARG A 50 -2.00 -14.50 -5.93
C ARG A 50 -1.33 -13.52 -4.96
N PRO A 51 -1.65 -13.57 -3.65
CA PRO A 51 -0.93 -12.80 -2.64
C PRO A 51 0.53 -13.26 -2.57
N PHE A 52 1.47 -12.30 -2.47
CA PHE A 52 2.91 -12.60 -2.39
C PHE A 52 3.67 -11.78 -1.35
N LEU A 53 3.13 -10.66 -0.89
CA LEU A 53 3.79 -9.80 0.08
C LEU A 53 2.78 -9.27 1.10
N SER A 54 3.09 -9.43 2.39
CA SER A 54 2.29 -8.82 3.45
C SER A 54 2.41 -7.30 3.38
N ASN A 55 1.29 -6.61 3.55
CA ASN A 55 1.26 -5.16 3.64
C ASN A 55 0.28 -4.72 4.73
N GLU A 56 0.70 -3.73 5.50
CA GLU A 56 -0.06 -3.15 6.60
C GLU A 56 -0.16 -1.64 6.41
N TYR A 57 -1.36 -1.10 6.60
CA TYR A 57 -1.56 0.35 6.68
C TYR A 57 -1.63 0.76 8.14
N VAL A 58 -0.88 1.79 8.49
CA VAL A 58 -0.74 2.33 9.85
C VAL A 58 -1.08 3.82 9.88
N VAL A 59 -1.58 4.28 11.02
CA VAL A 59 -1.78 5.72 11.25
C VAL A 59 -0.45 6.31 11.69
N VAL A 60 -0.04 7.41 11.06
CA VAL A 60 1.21 8.11 11.36
C VAL A 60 0.97 9.57 11.75
N ALA A 61 1.79 10.04 12.66
CA ALA A 61 1.78 11.40 13.20
C ALA A 61 3.21 11.95 13.27
N PRO A 62 3.39 13.27 13.49
CA PRO A 62 4.69 13.81 13.92
C PRO A 62 5.13 13.17 15.24
N VAL A 63 6.43 12.92 15.44
CA VAL A 63 6.94 12.34 16.70
C VAL A 63 6.57 13.15 17.95
N ALA A 64 6.40 14.46 17.83
CA ALA A 64 6.00 15.35 18.92
C ALA A 64 4.47 15.48 19.08
N HIS A 65 3.67 14.69 18.34
CA HIS A 65 2.22 14.81 18.41
C HIS A 65 1.69 14.33 19.77
N ARG A 66 0.69 15.03 20.32
CA ARG A 66 0.10 14.79 21.66
C ARG A 66 -0.47 13.37 21.87
N THR A 67 -0.73 12.64 20.81
CA THR A 67 -1.31 11.30 20.84
C THR A 67 -0.27 10.18 20.82
N VAL A 68 1.00 10.49 20.62
CA VAL A 68 2.08 9.49 20.60
C VAL A 68 2.18 8.81 21.96
N GLY A 69 2.31 7.47 21.97
CA GLY A 69 2.38 6.66 23.18
C GLY A 69 1.02 6.37 23.85
N ARG A 70 -0.09 6.78 23.24
CA ARG A 70 -1.44 6.48 23.73
C ARG A 70 -2.12 5.47 22.81
N ARG A 71 -2.96 4.63 23.37
CA ARG A 71 -3.93 3.84 22.62
C ARG A 71 -5.16 4.69 22.34
N LEU A 72 -5.58 4.74 21.08
CA LEU A 72 -6.60 5.64 20.57
C LEU A 72 -7.71 4.86 19.87
N THR A 73 -8.89 5.42 19.88
CA THR A 73 -10.00 5.02 19.01
C THR A 73 -9.98 5.87 17.74
N LEU A 74 -10.59 5.37 16.66
CA LEU A 74 -10.77 6.17 15.43
C LEU A 74 -11.55 7.46 15.68
N ARG A 75 -12.52 7.45 16.61
CA ARG A 75 -13.32 8.62 16.95
C ARG A 75 -12.50 9.75 17.57
N GLU A 76 -11.48 9.41 18.37
CA GLU A 76 -10.58 10.41 18.96
C GLU A 76 -9.73 11.12 17.90
N LEU A 77 -9.56 10.50 16.72
CA LEU A 77 -8.82 11.06 15.61
C LEU A 77 -9.71 11.79 14.58
N ALA A 78 -11.03 11.70 14.68
CA ALA A 78 -11.95 12.26 13.70
C ALA A 78 -11.80 13.79 13.51
N ASP A 79 -11.43 14.50 14.58
CA ASP A 79 -11.23 15.96 14.56
C ASP A 79 -9.84 16.38 14.08
N GLU A 80 -8.89 15.43 13.98
CA GLU A 80 -7.55 15.70 13.47
C GLU A 80 -7.56 15.92 11.97
N SER A 81 -6.62 16.73 11.49
CA SER A 81 -6.43 16.94 10.05
C SER A 81 -5.65 15.79 9.43
N PHE A 82 -6.17 15.19 8.36
CA PHE A 82 -5.51 14.10 7.64
C PHE A 82 -4.97 14.54 6.28
N LEU A 83 -3.81 14.00 5.95
CA LEU A 83 -3.19 14.06 4.64
C LEU A 83 -3.34 12.66 4.03
N LEU A 84 -4.08 12.52 2.95
CA LEU A 84 -4.35 11.22 2.35
C LEU A 84 -3.88 11.18 0.89
N ARG A 85 -3.79 9.98 0.36
CA ARG A 85 -3.59 9.79 -1.07
C ARG A 85 -4.79 10.32 -1.85
N GLU A 86 -4.56 10.61 -3.10
CA GLU A 86 -5.59 11.05 -4.04
C GLU A 86 -6.71 10.03 -4.21
N VAL A 87 -7.89 10.50 -4.57
CA VAL A 87 -9.00 9.65 -5.00
C VAL A 87 -8.54 8.82 -6.21
N GLY A 88 -8.88 7.53 -6.23
CA GLY A 88 -8.40 6.60 -7.24
C GLY A 88 -7.12 5.83 -6.86
N SER A 89 -6.44 6.20 -5.76
CA SER A 89 -5.34 5.38 -5.24
C SER A 89 -5.86 4.16 -4.44
N GLY A 90 -5.09 3.06 -4.44
CA GLY A 90 -5.45 1.85 -3.70
C GLY A 90 -5.48 2.06 -2.19
N SER A 91 -4.53 2.78 -1.62
CA SER A 91 -4.51 3.10 -0.20
C SER A 91 -5.69 3.98 0.21
N ARG A 92 -6.04 4.99 -0.61
CA ARG A 92 -7.21 5.83 -0.35
C ARG A 92 -8.50 5.00 -0.34
N HIS A 93 -8.67 4.11 -1.29
CA HIS A 93 -9.84 3.24 -1.37
C HIS A 93 -10.00 2.36 -0.11
N ILE A 94 -8.92 1.70 0.34
CA ILE A 94 -8.91 0.87 1.54
C ILE A 94 -9.27 1.68 2.79
N ILE A 95 -8.73 2.90 2.91
CA ILE A 95 -9.00 3.79 4.03
C ILE A 95 -10.47 4.22 4.04
N ASP A 96 -10.99 4.67 2.89
CA ASP A 96 -12.37 5.13 2.76
C ASP A 96 -13.36 4.00 3.09
N GLU A 97 -13.12 2.76 2.64
CA GLU A 97 -13.93 1.59 3.00
C GLU A 97 -13.91 1.31 4.52
N HIS A 98 -12.71 1.34 5.12
CA HIS A 98 -12.58 1.10 6.56
C HIS A 98 -13.28 2.19 7.38
N MET A 99 -13.14 3.44 7.00
CA MET A 99 -13.80 4.57 7.67
C MET A 99 -15.32 4.48 7.53
N LEU A 100 -15.82 4.13 6.35
CA LEU A 100 -17.26 3.92 6.11
C LEU A 100 -17.80 2.79 7.00
N ALA A 101 -17.12 1.66 7.06
CA ALA A 101 -17.51 0.51 7.88
C ALA A 101 -17.49 0.84 9.39
N SER A 102 -16.61 1.74 9.83
CA SER A 102 -16.47 2.19 11.22
C SER A 102 -17.42 3.34 11.58
N GLY A 103 -18.16 3.91 10.62
CA GLY A 103 -19.01 5.07 10.81
C GLY A 103 -18.25 6.35 11.23
N VAL A 104 -16.99 6.45 10.82
CA VAL A 104 -16.10 7.59 11.12
C VAL A 104 -15.76 8.34 9.83
N HIS A 105 -15.75 9.66 9.90
CA HIS A 105 -15.33 10.53 8.80
C HIS A 105 -14.05 11.25 9.18
N LEU A 106 -13.00 11.10 8.37
CA LEU A 106 -11.75 11.82 8.58
C LEU A 106 -11.83 13.23 7.99
N LYS A 107 -11.27 14.20 8.70
CA LYS A 107 -11.13 15.57 8.20
C LYS A 107 -9.93 15.63 7.24
N VAL A 108 -10.16 15.41 5.94
CA VAL A 108 -9.12 15.45 4.92
C VAL A 108 -8.73 16.91 4.64
N ARG A 109 -7.49 17.26 5.00
CA ARG A 109 -6.91 18.60 4.76
C ARG A 109 -6.28 18.70 3.38
N LEU A 110 -5.55 17.67 2.95
CA LEU A 110 -4.89 17.59 1.66
C LEU A 110 -5.01 16.22 1.05
N SER A 111 -5.08 16.18 -0.28
CA SER A 111 -5.07 14.97 -1.09
C SER A 111 -3.84 15.02 -2.02
N LEU A 112 -2.98 14.03 -1.96
CA LEU A 112 -1.63 14.06 -2.57
C LEU A 112 -1.35 12.78 -3.36
N ALA A 113 -0.64 12.87 -4.48
CA ALA A 113 -0.31 11.74 -5.33
C ALA A 113 0.97 10.98 -4.92
N SER A 114 1.68 11.45 -3.87
CA SER A 114 2.97 10.87 -3.44
C SER A 114 2.96 10.55 -1.95
N ASN A 115 3.41 9.34 -1.58
CA ASN A 115 3.61 8.96 -0.18
C ASN A 115 4.76 9.75 0.44
N GLU A 116 5.80 10.06 -0.32
CA GLU A 116 6.96 10.84 0.10
C GLU A 116 6.53 12.25 0.51
N ALA A 117 5.69 12.91 -0.33
CA ALA A 117 5.14 14.22 0.00
C ALA A 117 4.26 14.18 1.25
N ILE A 118 3.46 13.13 1.44
CA ILE A 118 2.66 12.95 2.65
C ILE A 118 3.57 12.81 3.88
N ARG A 119 4.61 11.96 3.82
CA ARG A 119 5.56 11.80 4.91
C ARG A 119 6.21 13.11 5.34
N GLU A 120 6.71 13.87 4.38
CA GLU A 120 7.34 15.17 4.62
C GLU A 120 6.38 16.17 5.28
N LEU A 121 5.14 16.24 4.82
CA LEU A 121 4.14 17.14 5.38
C LEU A 121 3.65 16.67 6.77
N VAL A 122 3.58 15.37 7.03
CA VAL A 122 3.29 14.84 8.37
C VAL A 122 4.43 15.17 9.32
N SER A 123 5.69 14.91 8.95
CA SER A 123 6.86 15.21 9.80
C SER A 123 6.96 16.68 10.15
N SER A 124 6.54 17.57 9.24
CA SER A 124 6.46 19.02 9.47
C SER A 124 5.27 19.49 10.33
N GLY A 125 4.41 18.57 10.79
CA GLY A 125 3.30 18.88 11.70
C GLY A 125 2.00 19.32 11.01
N MET A 126 1.84 19.09 9.70
CA MET A 126 0.64 19.52 8.98
C MET A 126 -0.61 18.67 9.24
N GLY A 127 -0.46 17.50 9.86
CA GLY A 127 -1.56 16.59 10.18
C GLY A 127 -1.10 15.15 10.36
N LEU A 128 -2.05 14.25 10.37
CA LEU A 128 -1.88 12.80 10.43
C LEU A 128 -2.00 12.20 9.03
N ALA A 129 -1.57 10.95 8.87
CA ALA A 129 -1.81 10.21 7.63
C ALA A 129 -2.07 8.73 7.92
N VAL A 130 -2.60 8.02 6.92
CA VAL A 130 -2.60 6.56 6.89
C VAL A 130 -1.74 6.12 5.71
N LEU A 131 -0.66 5.41 6.01
CA LEU A 131 0.33 4.98 5.02
C LEU A 131 0.60 3.49 5.14
N SER A 132 1.04 2.89 4.03
CA SER A 132 1.63 1.55 4.07
C SER A 132 2.90 1.58 4.93
N ARG A 133 3.09 0.57 5.78
CA ARG A 133 4.31 0.43 6.59
C ARG A 133 5.57 0.41 5.72
N HIS A 134 5.49 -0.17 4.52
CA HIS A 134 6.61 -0.18 3.55
C HIS A 134 7.02 1.22 3.06
N ALA A 135 6.12 2.21 3.15
CA ALA A 135 6.44 3.58 2.77
C ALA A 135 7.19 4.34 3.88
N LEU A 136 7.30 3.81 5.10
CA LEU A 136 7.86 4.51 6.26
C LEU A 136 9.35 4.25 6.50
N GLY A 137 9.93 3.24 5.86
CA GLY A 137 11.29 2.78 6.18
C GLY A 137 11.35 2.02 7.51
N GLU A 138 12.57 1.61 7.90
CA GLU A 138 12.79 0.81 9.12
C GLU A 138 12.69 1.64 10.40
N HIS A 139 13.06 2.92 10.33
CA HIS A 139 13.15 3.83 11.46
C HIS A 139 12.40 5.14 11.22
N PRO A 140 11.05 5.12 11.17
CA PRO A 140 10.26 6.32 10.87
C PRO A 140 10.48 7.46 11.86
N GLU A 141 10.87 7.15 13.11
CA GLU A 141 11.18 8.15 14.14
C GLU A 141 12.36 9.05 13.77
N ARG A 142 13.32 8.55 12.98
CA ARG A 142 14.45 9.35 12.47
C ARG A 142 14.01 10.37 11.41
N ASP A 143 12.91 10.06 10.72
CA ASP A 143 12.28 10.94 9.75
C ASP A 143 11.21 11.85 10.39
N GLY A 144 11.16 11.92 11.72
CA GLY A 144 10.20 12.75 12.46
C GLY A 144 8.77 12.17 12.51
N LEU A 145 8.58 10.89 12.23
CA LEU A 145 7.28 10.22 12.17
C LEU A 145 7.11 9.22 13.32
N ALA A 146 5.91 9.16 13.88
CA ALA A 146 5.53 8.12 14.86
C ALA A 146 4.34 7.33 14.35
N ILE A 147 4.36 6.01 14.53
CA ILE A 147 3.20 5.16 14.29
C ILE A 147 2.32 5.20 15.54
N LEU A 148 1.05 5.49 15.36
CA LEU A 148 0.07 5.54 16.44
C LEU A 148 -0.57 4.17 16.69
N ASP A 149 -0.80 3.84 17.96
CA ASP A 149 -1.60 2.68 18.35
C ASP A 149 -3.10 3.07 18.28
N VAL A 150 -3.75 2.65 17.20
CA VAL A 150 -5.16 2.98 16.92
C VAL A 150 -5.96 1.70 16.82
N GLU A 151 -7.10 1.66 17.50
CA GLU A 151 -8.01 0.52 17.45
C GLU A 151 -8.48 0.26 16.02
N GLY A 152 -8.42 -1.02 15.59
CA GLY A 152 -8.69 -1.42 14.22
C GLY A 152 -7.51 -1.31 13.26
N PHE A 153 -6.36 -0.79 13.70
CA PHE A 153 -5.11 -0.76 12.93
C PHE A 153 -4.07 -1.70 13.53
N PRO A 154 -3.11 -2.20 12.72
CA PRO A 154 -2.91 -1.96 11.29
C PRO A 154 -3.97 -2.65 10.41
N LEU A 155 -4.33 -2.01 9.27
CA LEU A 155 -5.16 -2.65 8.26
C LEU A 155 -4.30 -3.58 7.42
N LYS A 156 -4.62 -4.87 7.42
CA LYS A 156 -3.85 -5.88 6.67
C LYS A 156 -4.43 -6.03 5.27
N GLN A 157 -3.65 -5.68 4.26
CA GLN A 157 -4.00 -5.79 2.84
C GLN A 157 -2.78 -6.28 2.05
N PRO A 158 -2.68 -7.58 1.75
CA PRO A 158 -1.51 -8.09 1.05
C PRO A 158 -1.40 -7.52 -0.37
N TRP A 159 -0.17 -7.33 -0.83
CA TRP A 159 0.11 -7.14 -2.23
C TRP A 159 -0.09 -8.46 -2.98
N SER A 160 -0.82 -8.39 -4.07
CA SER A 160 -1.12 -9.53 -4.91
C SER A 160 -0.67 -9.26 -6.34
N VAL A 161 -0.19 -10.31 -7.00
CA VAL A 161 -0.06 -10.32 -8.44
C VAL A 161 -1.38 -10.84 -9.03
N VAL A 162 -1.84 -10.19 -10.09
CA VAL A 162 -3.17 -10.37 -10.67
C VAL A 162 -3.08 -10.46 -12.18
N HIS A 163 -3.88 -11.32 -12.80
CA HIS A 163 -4.13 -11.34 -14.23
C HIS A 163 -5.54 -11.85 -14.53
N LEU A 164 -6.05 -11.62 -15.75
CA LEU A 164 -7.31 -12.20 -16.17
C LEU A 164 -7.24 -13.72 -16.17
N ARG A 165 -8.30 -14.39 -15.71
CA ARG A 165 -8.32 -15.86 -15.62
C ARG A 165 -8.16 -16.55 -16.97
N ASN A 166 -8.70 -15.95 -18.03
CA ASN A 166 -8.64 -16.48 -19.40
C ASN A 166 -7.34 -16.09 -20.14
N LYS A 167 -6.44 -15.34 -19.51
CA LYS A 167 -5.16 -14.96 -20.10
C LYS A 167 -4.18 -16.12 -20.05
N VAL A 168 -3.63 -16.45 -21.22
CA VAL A 168 -2.47 -17.36 -21.30
C VAL A 168 -1.22 -16.51 -21.13
N LEU A 169 -0.51 -16.71 -20.03
CA LEU A 169 0.74 -16.01 -19.76
C LEU A 169 1.84 -16.48 -20.73
N SER A 170 2.66 -15.56 -21.18
CA SER A 170 3.91 -15.88 -21.87
C SER A 170 4.88 -16.60 -20.93
N LEU A 171 5.86 -17.33 -21.47
CA LEU A 171 6.88 -18.00 -20.65
C LEU A 171 7.64 -17.03 -19.73
N PRO A 172 8.07 -15.83 -20.19
CA PRO A 172 8.66 -14.83 -19.33
C PRO A 172 7.73 -14.35 -18.21
N ALA A 173 6.44 -14.09 -18.51
CA ALA A 173 5.47 -13.66 -17.52
C ALA A 173 5.22 -14.74 -16.45
N GLN A 174 5.13 -16.01 -16.87
CA GLN A 174 5.00 -17.15 -15.93
C GLN A 174 6.25 -17.27 -15.06
N ALA A 175 7.44 -17.17 -15.62
CA ALA A 175 8.70 -17.23 -14.86
C ALA A 175 8.79 -16.10 -13.83
N PHE A 176 8.36 -14.89 -14.16
CA PHE A 176 8.32 -13.77 -13.22
C PHE A 176 7.28 -13.98 -12.12
N LEU A 177 6.10 -14.49 -12.48
CA LEU A 177 5.05 -14.84 -11.51
C LEU A 177 5.58 -15.88 -10.51
N ASP A 178 6.22 -16.94 -10.97
CA ASP A 178 6.78 -17.99 -10.13
C ASP A 178 7.88 -17.42 -9.19
N GLU A 179 8.73 -16.52 -9.69
CA GLU A 179 9.73 -15.86 -8.86
C GLU A 179 9.10 -14.98 -7.78
N LEU A 180 8.05 -14.23 -8.10
CA LEU A 180 7.32 -13.42 -7.12
C LEU A 180 6.71 -14.28 -6.01
N LEU A 181 6.12 -15.43 -6.35
CA LEU A 181 5.45 -16.31 -5.40
C LEU A 181 6.43 -17.12 -4.55
N ASN A 182 7.62 -17.44 -5.08
CA ASN A 182 8.66 -18.18 -4.39
C ASN A 182 9.66 -17.29 -3.62
N SER A 183 9.60 -15.98 -3.83
CA SER A 183 10.38 -15.03 -3.03
C SER A 183 9.85 -15.06 -1.60
N GLU A 184 10.61 -15.61 -0.65
CA GLU A 184 10.28 -15.46 0.76
C GLU A 184 10.09 -13.98 1.06
N PRO A 185 9.00 -13.58 1.77
CA PRO A 185 8.90 -12.23 2.27
C PRO A 185 10.15 -11.98 3.11
N ALA A 186 10.87 -10.91 2.83
CA ALA A 186 11.96 -10.46 3.70
C ALA A 186 11.40 -10.47 5.12
N THR A 187 11.80 -11.44 5.91
CA THR A 187 11.38 -11.61 7.29
C THR A 187 11.78 -10.35 8.03
N SER A 188 10.81 -9.51 8.35
CA SER A 188 10.95 -8.62 9.49
C SER A 188 11.22 -9.54 10.67
N GLY A 189 12.45 -9.49 11.18
CA GLY A 189 12.91 -10.31 12.29
C GLY A 189 11.96 -10.24 13.48
N PRO A 190 11.99 -11.25 14.38
CA PRO A 190 11.12 -11.27 15.53
C PRO A 190 11.38 -10.01 16.36
N LEU A 191 10.30 -9.38 16.82
CA LEU A 191 10.35 -8.34 17.82
C LEU A 191 11.03 -8.92 19.07
N PRO A 192 12.02 -8.24 19.69
CA PRO A 192 12.54 -8.64 20.98
C PRO A 192 11.41 -8.57 22.02
N GLU A 193 11.38 -9.59 22.89
CA GLU A 193 10.47 -9.72 24.04
C GLU A 193 10.57 -8.54 25.01
#